data_61673b11550dfca75c0a3cb5ec25e32d
#
_entry.id   61673b11550dfca75c0a3cb5ec25e32d
#
_cell.length_a   1.000
_cell.length_b   1.000
_cell.length_c   1.000
_cell.angle_alpha   90.00
_cell.angle_beta   90.00
_cell.angle_gamma   90.00
#
_symmetry.space_group_name_H-M   'P 1'
#
loop_
_entity.id
_entity.type
_entity.pdbx_description
1 polymer ?
#
loop_
_entity_poly.entity_id
_entity_poly.type
_entity_poly.pdbx_seq_one_letter_code
_entity_poly.pdbx_strand_id
1 'polypeptide(L)'
;MTKGSTTAPWCAAVLIAVSACSAPPPDDLSYVDTLLASRTAKDQAFENSADSPVPVSRRQDLLPLSYFLPDVDYRIPASLRVDTEQTIFEIPTSTGLRRSMRRVGVLEFQLEGNPVTLSAFVEVLASNNNSLFVPFGDLTNGRETYPAGRYLDLVVTPTGIYDLDFNTAYHPFCYYDVRFDCPFPPLENQLALAVRAGERLPGEWDD
;
A
#
# COMPACT_ATOMS: atom_id res chain seq x y z
N MET A 1 -33.27 76.35 -18.43
CA MET A 1 -33.29 75.20 -17.49
C MET A 1 -33.20 73.93 -18.32
N THR A 2 -32.02 73.42 -18.55
CA THR A 2 -31.76 72.24 -19.39
C THR A 2 -31.22 71.12 -18.49
N LYS A 3 -31.98 70.04 -18.38
CA LYS A 3 -31.57 68.81 -17.67
C LYS A 3 -30.70 67.95 -18.57
N GLY A 4 -29.42 67.76 -18.20
CA GLY A 4 -28.54 66.79 -18.81
C GLY A 4 -28.78 65.40 -18.24
N SER A 5 -29.03 64.46 -19.15
CA SER A 5 -29.17 63.04 -18.85
C SER A 5 -27.81 62.36 -19.07
N THR A 6 -27.17 61.84 -18.02
CA THR A 6 -25.95 61.07 -18.09
C THR A 6 -26.27 59.56 -18.13
N THR A 7 -26.05 58.95 -19.26
CA THR A 7 -26.10 57.47 -19.44
C THR A 7 -24.74 56.87 -19.07
N ALA A 8 -24.72 56.01 -18.06
CA ALA A 8 -23.53 55.23 -17.67
C ALA A 8 -23.44 53.95 -18.55
N PRO A 9 -22.25 53.56 -19.04
CA PRO A 9 -22.10 52.31 -19.78
C PRO A 9 -21.96 51.14 -18.81
N TRP A 10 -22.76 50.11 -19.06
CA TRP A 10 -22.62 48.83 -18.38
C TRP A 10 -21.47 48.05 -19.03
N CYS A 11 -20.36 47.85 -18.26
CA CYS A 11 -19.34 46.92 -18.65
C CYS A 11 -19.77 45.50 -18.24
N ALA A 12 -20.10 44.68 -19.23
CA ALA A 12 -20.31 43.24 -19.02
C ALA A 12 -18.95 42.55 -18.86
N ALA A 13 -18.62 42.10 -17.63
CA ALA A 13 -17.47 41.27 -17.40
C ALA A 13 -17.74 39.84 -17.86
N VAL A 14 -17.08 39.38 -18.90
CA VAL A 14 -17.09 37.99 -19.36
C VAL A 14 -16.14 37.21 -18.48
N LEU A 15 -16.67 36.35 -17.58
CA LEU A 15 -15.92 35.38 -16.82
C LEU A 15 -15.55 34.18 -17.73
N ILE A 16 -14.32 34.13 -18.21
CA ILE A 16 -13.77 32.98 -18.90
C ILE A 16 -13.36 31.94 -17.80
N ALA A 17 -14.16 30.89 -17.66
CA ALA A 17 -13.77 29.74 -16.85
C ALA A 17 -12.68 28.96 -17.60
N VAL A 18 -11.44 29.09 -17.15
CA VAL A 18 -10.33 28.28 -17.63
C VAL A 18 -10.42 26.95 -16.89
N SER A 19 -10.92 25.90 -17.54
CA SER A 19 -10.75 24.52 -17.07
C SER A 19 -9.28 24.16 -17.23
N ALA A 20 -8.50 24.29 -16.14
CA ALA A 20 -7.16 23.73 -16.07
C ALA A 20 -7.29 22.21 -15.98
N CYS A 21 -7.05 21.48 -17.07
CA CYS A 21 -6.67 20.08 -17.00
C CYS A 21 -5.29 20.06 -16.33
N SER A 22 -5.23 19.77 -15.03
CA SER A 22 -3.97 19.54 -14.34
C SER A 22 -3.39 18.21 -14.83
N ALA A 23 -2.31 18.26 -15.61
CA ALA A 23 -1.48 17.08 -15.79
C ALA A 23 -0.87 16.71 -14.40
N PRO A 24 -0.72 15.41 -14.09
CA PRO A 24 -0.07 15.00 -12.84
C PRO A 24 1.34 15.61 -12.74
N PRO A 25 1.82 15.89 -11.52
CA PRO A 25 3.17 16.38 -11.32
C PRO A 25 4.21 15.46 -11.98
N PRO A 26 5.35 15.98 -12.48
CA PRO A 26 6.41 15.15 -13.08
C PRO A 26 6.92 14.04 -12.15
N ASP A 27 6.92 14.26 -10.85
CA ASP A 27 7.34 13.30 -9.83
C ASP A 27 6.43 12.07 -9.78
N ASP A 28 5.12 12.24 -10.02
CA ASP A 28 4.15 11.14 -10.02
C ASP A 28 4.34 10.21 -11.22
N LEU A 29 4.67 10.73 -12.39
CA LEU A 29 4.99 9.94 -13.59
C LEU A 29 6.27 9.12 -13.35
N SER A 30 7.31 9.74 -12.82
CA SER A 30 8.57 9.08 -12.46
C SER A 30 8.36 7.98 -11.41
N TYR A 31 7.47 8.20 -10.44
CA TYR A 31 7.09 7.21 -9.45
C TYR A 31 6.39 6.01 -10.09
N VAL A 32 5.37 6.24 -10.92
CA VAL A 32 4.62 5.17 -11.61
C VAL A 32 5.54 4.30 -12.47
N ASP A 33 6.43 4.92 -13.24
CA ASP A 33 7.41 4.20 -14.05
C ASP A 33 8.33 3.33 -13.19
N THR A 34 8.80 3.85 -12.07
CA THR A 34 9.63 3.13 -11.10
C THR A 34 8.88 1.94 -10.48
N LEU A 35 7.62 2.15 -10.10
CA LEU A 35 6.76 1.10 -9.55
C LEU A 35 6.54 -0.02 -10.57
N LEU A 36 6.19 0.30 -11.81
CA LEU A 36 5.99 -0.69 -12.88
C LEU A 36 7.27 -1.47 -13.20
N ALA A 37 8.42 -0.79 -13.22
CA ALA A 37 9.71 -1.44 -13.38
C ALA A 37 10.01 -2.41 -12.22
N SER A 38 9.69 -2.05 -10.98
CA SER A 38 9.88 -2.92 -9.81
C SER A 38 8.96 -4.15 -9.85
N ARG A 39 7.71 -4.00 -10.29
CA ARG A 39 6.76 -5.12 -10.50
C ARG A 39 7.29 -6.09 -11.56
N THR A 40 7.75 -5.56 -12.70
CA THR A 40 8.38 -6.37 -13.76
C THR A 40 9.62 -7.12 -13.26
N ALA A 41 10.47 -6.46 -12.48
CA ALA A 41 11.66 -7.10 -11.91
C ALA A 41 11.29 -8.22 -10.92
N LYS A 42 10.22 -8.06 -10.12
CA LYS A 42 9.70 -9.09 -9.23
C LYS A 42 9.17 -10.28 -10.00
N ASP A 43 8.40 -10.08 -11.07
CA ASP A 43 7.90 -11.15 -11.94
C ASP A 43 9.05 -11.96 -12.54
N GLN A 44 10.07 -11.27 -13.06
CA GLN A 44 11.27 -11.92 -13.62
C GLN A 44 12.05 -12.70 -12.55
N ALA A 45 12.15 -12.16 -11.33
CA ALA A 45 12.79 -12.87 -10.22
C ALA A 45 12.00 -14.13 -9.84
N PHE A 46 10.68 -14.07 -9.80
CA PHE A 46 9.82 -15.22 -9.47
C PHE A 46 9.81 -16.26 -10.60
N GLU A 47 9.93 -15.84 -11.85
CA GLU A 47 10.03 -16.75 -13.01
C GLU A 47 11.37 -17.48 -13.03
N ASN A 48 12.49 -16.81 -12.75
CA ASN A 48 13.83 -17.31 -13.03
C ASN A 48 14.59 -17.84 -11.81
N SER A 49 14.21 -17.44 -10.59
CA SER A 49 14.93 -17.86 -9.37
C SER A 49 14.64 -19.32 -9.01
N ALA A 50 15.67 -20.03 -8.56
CA ALA A 50 15.52 -21.34 -7.93
C ALA A 50 14.83 -21.25 -6.57
N ASP A 51 14.99 -20.11 -5.86
CA ASP A 51 14.41 -19.84 -4.55
C ASP A 51 13.06 -19.09 -4.67
N SER A 52 12.43 -19.13 -5.86
CA SER A 52 11.13 -18.51 -6.08
C SER A 52 10.06 -19.06 -5.13
N PRO A 53 9.24 -18.21 -4.49
CA PRO A 53 8.10 -18.68 -3.72
C PRO A 53 7.00 -19.29 -4.61
N VAL A 54 7.02 -19.02 -5.94
CA VAL A 54 6.07 -19.59 -6.90
C VAL A 54 6.59 -20.91 -7.42
N PRO A 55 5.96 -22.04 -7.07
CA PRO A 55 6.35 -23.36 -7.59
C PRO A 55 6.29 -23.38 -9.11
N VAL A 56 7.24 -24.08 -9.76
CA VAL A 56 7.30 -24.20 -11.22
C VAL A 56 5.96 -24.62 -11.83
N SER A 57 5.23 -25.52 -11.17
CA SER A 57 3.93 -26.03 -11.61
C SER A 57 2.81 -24.97 -11.58
N ARG A 58 3.00 -23.85 -10.87
CA ARG A 58 2.01 -22.78 -10.73
C ARG A 58 2.39 -21.49 -11.47
N ARG A 59 3.60 -21.42 -12.06
CA ARG A 59 4.08 -20.20 -12.73
C ARG A 59 3.18 -19.74 -13.85
N GLN A 60 2.66 -20.67 -14.65
CA GLN A 60 1.76 -20.35 -15.78
C GLN A 60 0.43 -19.73 -15.32
N ASP A 61 -0.04 -20.07 -14.12
CA ASP A 61 -1.31 -19.59 -13.57
C ASP A 61 -1.16 -18.29 -12.80
N LEU A 62 0.04 -18.02 -12.24
CA LEU A 62 0.26 -16.93 -11.29
C LEU A 62 1.18 -15.82 -11.83
N LEU A 63 1.94 -16.07 -12.90
CA LEU A 63 2.85 -15.06 -13.45
C LEU A 63 2.43 -14.63 -14.87
N PRO A 64 2.55 -13.34 -15.20
CA PRO A 64 2.95 -12.27 -14.29
C PRO A 64 1.95 -12.07 -13.16
N LEU A 65 2.42 -11.59 -12.00
CA LEU A 65 1.55 -11.29 -10.86
C LEU A 65 0.51 -10.24 -11.23
N SER A 66 -0.67 -10.37 -10.65
CA SER A 66 -1.75 -9.40 -10.83
C SER A 66 -1.64 -8.26 -9.82
N TYR A 67 -1.88 -7.03 -10.27
CA TYR A 67 -1.83 -5.82 -9.46
C TYR A 67 -3.04 -4.93 -9.74
N PHE A 68 -3.42 -4.14 -8.75
CA PHE A 68 -4.24 -2.97 -8.99
C PHE A 68 -3.46 -1.93 -9.82
N LEU A 69 -4.14 -1.07 -10.52
CA LEU A 69 -3.51 0.06 -11.22
C LEU A 69 -2.72 0.91 -10.21
N PRO A 70 -1.57 1.47 -10.62
CA PRO A 70 -0.85 2.42 -9.76
C PRO A 70 -1.73 3.62 -9.43
N ASP A 71 -1.83 3.93 -8.13
CA ASP A 71 -2.58 5.07 -7.65
C ASP A 71 -1.74 5.82 -6.60
N VAL A 72 -1.39 7.06 -6.91
CA VAL A 72 -0.54 7.91 -6.06
C VAL A 72 -1.21 8.27 -4.74
N ASP A 73 -2.54 8.26 -4.68
CA ASP A 73 -3.29 8.54 -3.45
C ASP A 73 -3.11 7.44 -2.38
N TYR A 74 -2.63 6.26 -2.78
CA TYR A 74 -2.23 5.19 -1.87
C TYR A 74 -0.76 5.24 -1.45
N ARG A 75 -0.03 6.29 -1.80
CA ARG A 75 1.31 6.60 -1.31
C ARG A 75 1.22 7.72 -0.26
N ILE A 76 1.22 7.35 1.00
CA ILE A 76 0.73 8.17 2.09
C ILE A 76 1.84 8.45 3.10
N PRO A 77 2.07 9.71 3.50
CA PRO A 77 2.97 10.00 4.62
C PRO A 77 2.36 9.48 5.93
N ALA A 78 3.13 8.67 6.65
CA ALA A 78 2.75 8.12 7.94
C ALA A 78 3.75 8.49 9.02
N SER A 79 3.30 8.83 10.21
CA SER A 79 4.17 9.06 11.37
C SER A 79 4.19 7.83 12.27
N LEU A 80 5.39 7.38 12.67
CA LEU A 80 5.54 6.28 13.61
C LEU A 80 5.54 6.83 15.04
N ARG A 81 4.50 6.51 15.80
CA ARG A 81 4.49 6.68 17.24
C ARG A 81 5.12 5.44 17.88
N VAL A 82 6.38 5.58 18.30
CA VAL A 82 7.17 4.49 18.86
C VAL A 82 6.61 4.05 20.23
N ASP A 83 6.50 2.75 20.44
CA ASP A 83 6.12 2.19 21.75
C ASP A 83 7.23 2.37 22.79
N THR A 84 6.87 2.83 23.97
CA THR A 84 7.80 2.91 25.11
C THR A 84 8.15 1.52 25.67
N GLU A 85 7.17 0.61 25.64
CA GLU A 85 7.34 -0.79 26.03
C GLU A 85 7.37 -1.64 24.75
N GLN A 86 8.52 -2.18 24.42
CA GLN A 86 8.67 -3.01 23.22
C GLN A 86 8.07 -4.40 23.46
N THR A 87 6.75 -4.47 23.48
CA THR A 87 6.00 -5.70 23.74
C THR A 87 6.22 -6.74 22.63
N ILE A 88 6.48 -7.98 23.05
CA ILE A 88 6.57 -9.12 22.15
C ILE A 88 5.20 -9.79 22.05
N PHE A 89 4.75 -10.02 20.84
CA PHE A 89 3.51 -10.71 20.49
C PHE A 89 3.81 -12.05 19.85
N GLU A 90 3.09 -13.09 20.25
CA GLU A 90 3.10 -14.37 19.59
C GLU A 90 2.02 -14.40 18.51
N ILE A 91 2.40 -14.07 17.28
CA ILE A 91 1.46 -13.96 16.14
C ILE A 91 1.27 -15.35 15.55
N PRO A 92 0.02 -15.84 15.39
CA PRO A 92 -0.27 -17.11 14.73
C PRO A 92 0.11 -17.06 13.24
N THR A 93 0.53 -18.21 12.69
CA THR A 93 0.97 -18.33 11.31
C THR A 93 0.13 -19.31 10.51
N SER A 94 0.31 -19.30 9.19
CA SER A 94 -0.42 -20.14 8.23
C SER A 94 -0.20 -21.65 8.42
N THR A 95 0.90 -22.06 9.08
CA THR A 95 1.20 -23.47 9.37
C THR A 95 0.72 -23.91 10.76
N GLY A 96 0.06 -23.03 11.51
CA GLY A 96 -0.39 -23.29 12.89
C GLY A 96 0.69 -23.07 13.94
N LEU A 97 1.87 -22.59 13.56
CA LEU A 97 2.92 -22.15 14.47
C LEU A 97 2.63 -20.75 15.00
N ARG A 98 3.54 -20.23 15.81
CA ARG A 98 3.52 -18.85 16.30
C ARG A 98 4.89 -18.24 16.07
N ARG A 99 4.87 -16.94 15.69
CA ARG A 99 6.10 -16.18 15.46
C ARG A 99 6.19 -15.02 16.43
N SER A 100 7.34 -14.96 17.13
CA SER A 100 7.61 -13.89 18.10
C SER A 100 7.95 -12.61 17.37
N MET A 101 7.04 -11.64 17.41
CA MET A 101 7.15 -10.33 16.77
C MET A 101 7.15 -9.23 17.84
N ARG A 102 8.12 -8.34 17.79
CA ARG A 102 8.19 -7.17 18.67
C ARG A 102 7.52 -5.98 17.97
N ARG A 103 6.49 -5.43 18.59
CA ARG A 103 5.88 -4.19 18.08
C ARG A 103 6.83 -3.02 18.36
N VAL A 104 7.19 -2.31 17.28
CA VAL A 104 8.06 -1.11 17.36
C VAL A 104 7.23 0.11 17.70
N GLY A 105 6.00 0.17 17.19
CA GLY A 105 5.08 1.27 17.38
C GLY A 105 3.88 1.19 16.46
N VAL A 106 3.18 2.29 16.35
CA VAL A 106 1.97 2.43 15.54
C VAL A 106 2.19 3.53 14.50
N LEU A 107 2.00 3.19 13.24
CA LEU A 107 1.94 4.14 12.13
C LEU A 107 0.58 4.84 12.16
N GLU A 108 0.60 6.16 12.15
CA GLU A 108 -0.59 7.02 12.14
C GLU A 108 -0.63 7.80 10.82
N PHE A 109 -1.72 7.72 10.09
CA PHE A 109 -1.88 8.32 8.75
C PHE A 109 -3.34 8.61 8.41
N GLN A 110 -3.57 9.24 7.26
CA GLN A 110 -4.91 9.49 6.71
C GLN A 110 -5.08 8.66 5.45
N LEU A 111 -6.15 7.88 5.35
CA LEU A 111 -6.51 7.14 4.14
C LEU A 111 -7.95 7.46 3.77
N GLU A 112 -8.17 7.97 2.55
CA GLU A 112 -9.50 8.42 2.09
C GLU A 112 -10.16 9.41 3.04
N GLY A 113 -9.37 10.31 3.66
CA GLY A 113 -9.84 11.32 4.62
C GLY A 113 -10.16 10.77 6.02
N ASN A 114 -9.96 9.48 6.27
CA ASN A 114 -10.16 8.86 7.58
C ASN A 114 -8.83 8.69 8.32
N PRO A 115 -8.75 8.99 9.63
CA PRO A 115 -7.59 8.66 10.43
C PRO A 115 -7.50 7.14 10.62
N VAL A 116 -6.34 6.58 10.28
CA VAL A 116 -6.08 5.14 10.28
C VAL A 116 -4.77 4.85 10.98
N THR A 117 -4.67 3.66 11.57
CA THR A 117 -3.44 3.20 12.24
C THR A 117 -3.08 1.78 11.83
N LEU A 118 -1.78 1.49 11.77
CA LEU A 118 -1.24 0.14 11.61
C LEU A 118 -0.08 -0.08 12.57
N SER A 119 -0.09 -1.17 13.32
CA SER A 119 1.04 -1.61 14.13
C SER A 119 2.19 -2.09 13.22
N ALA A 120 3.39 -1.63 13.52
CA ALA A 120 4.62 -2.01 12.81
C ALA A 120 5.49 -2.89 13.70
N PHE A 121 6.03 -3.96 13.13
CA PHE A 121 6.74 -5.02 13.86
C PHE A 121 8.15 -5.23 13.32
N VAL A 122 8.98 -5.88 14.16
CA VAL A 122 10.20 -6.56 13.74
C VAL A 122 10.18 -7.98 14.29
N GLU A 123 10.69 -8.93 13.53
CA GLU A 123 10.82 -10.31 14.00
C GLU A 123 11.97 -10.40 15.01
N VAL A 124 11.70 -11.01 16.18
CA VAL A 124 12.66 -11.06 17.29
C VAL A 124 13.95 -11.81 16.92
N LEU A 125 13.82 -12.84 16.10
CA LEU A 125 14.93 -13.69 15.67
C LEU A 125 15.55 -13.29 14.31
N ALA A 126 15.05 -12.22 13.67
CA ALA A 126 15.63 -11.78 12.42
C ALA A 126 17.05 -11.22 12.63
N SER A 127 17.97 -11.66 11.79
CA SER A 127 19.36 -11.18 11.79
C SER A 127 19.53 -9.75 11.31
N ASN A 128 18.49 -9.18 10.68
CA ASN A 128 18.49 -7.82 10.14
C ASN A 128 17.19 -7.09 10.53
N ASN A 129 17.32 -6.02 11.31
CA ASN A 129 16.21 -5.20 11.81
C ASN A 129 16.12 -3.85 11.07
N ASN A 130 16.56 -3.76 9.82
CA ASN A 130 16.52 -2.52 9.04
C ASN A 130 15.17 -2.29 8.35
N SER A 131 14.22 -3.18 8.56
CA SER A 131 12.87 -3.09 7.98
C SER A 131 11.80 -3.28 9.05
N LEU A 132 10.75 -2.47 8.97
CA LEU A 132 9.52 -2.68 9.72
C LEU A 132 8.59 -3.55 8.88
N PHE A 133 8.09 -4.60 9.47
CA PHE A 133 7.07 -5.47 8.90
C PHE A 133 5.68 -4.98 9.31
N VAL A 134 4.82 -4.72 8.33
CA VAL A 134 3.47 -4.20 8.53
C VAL A 134 2.46 -5.12 7.83
N PRO A 135 2.06 -6.22 8.48
CA PRO A 135 1.00 -7.08 7.96
C PRO A 135 -0.35 -6.41 8.19
N PHE A 136 -1.24 -6.42 7.19
CA PHE A 136 -2.57 -5.81 7.30
C PHE A 136 -3.64 -6.62 6.56
N GLY A 137 -4.86 -6.51 7.05
CA GLY A 137 -6.06 -6.93 6.37
C GLY A 137 -6.94 -5.74 6.01
N ASP A 138 -7.78 -5.88 5.00
CA ASP A 138 -8.69 -4.85 4.54
C ASP A 138 -9.95 -5.46 3.91
N LEU A 139 -10.91 -4.63 3.47
CA LEU A 139 -12.20 -5.13 2.94
C LEU A 139 -12.09 -5.82 1.56
N THR A 140 -10.93 -5.82 0.92
CA THR A 140 -10.68 -6.58 -0.33
C THR A 140 -10.36 -8.04 -0.06
N ASN A 141 -9.97 -8.41 1.19
CA ASN A 141 -9.53 -9.75 1.53
C ASN A 141 -10.61 -10.82 1.28
N GLY A 142 -10.23 -11.91 0.63
CA GLY A 142 -11.11 -13.02 0.27
C GLY A 142 -11.99 -12.76 -0.95
N ARG A 143 -11.86 -11.59 -1.57
CA ARG A 143 -12.54 -11.22 -2.82
C ARG A 143 -11.53 -10.83 -3.88
N GLU A 144 -10.92 -9.65 -3.75
CA GLU A 144 -9.95 -9.05 -4.69
C GLU A 144 -8.50 -9.37 -4.31
N THR A 145 -8.24 -9.65 -3.02
CA THR A 145 -6.92 -10.00 -2.50
C THR A 145 -6.94 -11.26 -1.64
N TYR A 146 -5.75 -11.77 -1.29
CA TYR A 146 -5.61 -13.00 -0.50
C TYR A 146 -6.37 -12.92 0.84
N PRO A 147 -7.15 -13.96 1.21
CA PRO A 147 -8.00 -13.90 2.42
C PRO A 147 -7.26 -13.61 3.72
N ALA A 148 -5.99 -14.02 3.83
CA ALA A 148 -5.20 -13.82 5.02
C ALA A 148 -4.42 -12.49 5.06
N GLY A 149 -4.76 -11.54 4.19
CA GLY A 149 -4.18 -10.21 4.18
C GLY A 149 -2.95 -10.07 3.28
N ARG A 150 -2.32 -8.91 3.39
CA ARG A 150 -1.12 -8.51 2.63
C ARG A 150 -0.09 -7.89 3.55
N TYR A 151 1.12 -7.69 3.04
CA TYR A 151 2.25 -7.18 3.78
C TYR A 151 2.85 -5.93 3.14
N LEU A 152 3.40 -5.08 3.98
CA LEU A 152 4.29 -3.98 3.61
C LEU A 152 5.59 -4.12 4.41
N ASP A 153 6.71 -3.85 3.75
CA ASP A 153 8.02 -3.73 4.37
C ASP A 153 8.51 -2.28 4.23
N LEU A 154 8.81 -1.64 5.35
CA LEU A 154 9.24 -0.25 5.37
C LEU A 154 10.68 -0.16 5.85
N VAL A 155 11.55 0.48 5.08
CA VAL A 155 12.93 0.74 5.50
C VAL A 155 12.92 1.69 6.70
N VAL A 156 13.63 1.29 7.77
CA VAL A 156 13.71 2.11 8.98
C VAL A 156 14.32 3.48 8.68
N THR A 157 13.63 4.54 9.10
CA THR A 157 14.09 5.93 8.96
C THR A 157 14.31 6.59 10.31
N PRO A 158 15.35 7.41 10.48
CA PRO A 158 15.62 8.11 11.73
C PRO A 158 14.62 9.24 12.02
N THR A 159 13.84 9.68 11.02
CA THR A 159 12.86 10.76 11.17
C THR A 159 11.58 10.33 11.81
N GLY A 160 11.27 9.03 11.82
CA GLY A 160 9.97 8.48 12.22
C GLY A 160 8.83 8.80 11.25
N ILE A 161 9.14 9.43 10.10
CA ILE A 161 8.17 9.66 9.01
C ILE A 161 8.46 8.66 7.91
N TYR A 162 7.43 7.96 7.49
CA TYR A 162 7.49 6.90 6.48
C TYR A 162 6.64 7.26 5.28
N ASP A 163 7.09 6.83 4.12
CA ASP A 163 6.31 6.79 2.90
C ASP A 163 5.59 5.43 2.88
N LEU A 164 4.34 5.42 3.36
CA LEU A 164 3.52 4.21 3.43
C LEU A 164 2.86 4.00 2.08
N ASP A 165 3.50 3.21 1.24
CA ASP A 165 3.08 2.99 -0.14
C ASP A 165 2.34 1.65 -0.30
N PHE A 166 1.02 1.69 -0.28
CA PHE A 166 0.18 0.51 -0.49
C PHE A 166 0.28 -0.06 -1.92
N ASN A 167 0.77 0.70 -2.91
CA ASN A 167 1.05 0.16 -4.25
C ASN A 167 2.15 -0.92 -4.24
N THR A 168 2.95 -0.98 -3.17
CA THR A 168 3.97 -2.00 -2.95
C THR A 168 3.48 -3.17 -2.09
N ALA A 169 2.22 -3.13 -1.62
CA ALA A 169 1.65 -4.22 -0.82
C ALA A 169 1.64 -5.54 -1.59
N TYR A 170 2.02 -6.62 -0.92
CA TYR A 170 2.21 -7.92 -1.55
C TYR A 170 1.53 -9.05 -0.78
N HIS A 171 1.20 -10.14 -1.49
CA HIS A 171 0.69 -11.35 -0.89
C HIS A 171 1.82 -12.11 -0.16
N PRO A 172 1.56 -12.66 1.04
CA PRO A 172 2.53 -13.52 1.73
C PRO A 172 2.87 -14.75 0.88
N PHE A 173 4.08 -15.28 1.05
CA PHE A 173 4.55 -16.42 0.25
C PHE A 173 3.69 -17.68 0.39
N CYS A 174 2.96 -17.83 1.50
CA CYS A 174 2.01 -18.94 1.67
C CYS A 174 0.79 -18.87 0.72
N TYR A 175 0.55 -17.72 0.08
CA TYR A 175 -0.39 -17.61 -1.05
C TYR A 175 0.10 -18.42 -2.26
N TYR A 176 1.39 -18.38 -2.54
CA TYR A 176 1.99 -19.07 -3.68
C TYR A 176 2.26 -20.55 -3.37
N ASP A 177 2.76 -20.84 -2.17
CA ASP A 177 3.09 -22.20 -1.73
C ASP A 177 2.80 -22.35 -0.23
N VAL A 178 1.91 -23.27 0.12
CA VAL A 178 1.48 -23.56 1.50
C VAL A 178 2.60 -24.04 2.43
N ARG A 179 3.78 -24.36 1.89
CA ARG A 179 4.97 -24.71 2.68
C ARG A 179 5.58 -23.51 3.41
N PHE A 180 5.29 -22.28 2.96
CA PHE A 180 5.76 -21.08 3.64
C PHE A 180 4.94 -20.80 4.91
N ASP A 181 5.66 -20.49 5.98
CA ASP A 181 5.09 -20.09 7.27
C ASP A 181 4.95 -18.58 7.34
N CYS A 182 3.72 -18.08 7.28
CA CYS A 182 3.42 -16.65 7.16
C CYS A 182 2.60 -16.16 8.35
N PRO A 183 3.02 -15.11 9.09
CA PRO A 183 2.28 -14.55 10.20
C PRO A 183 1.00 -13.85 9.73
N PHE A 184 -0.12 -14.10 10.40
CA PHE A 184 -1.37 -13.42 10.09
C PHE A 184 -1.38 -11.98 10.61
N PRO A 185 -1.97 -11.02 9.89
CA PRO A 185 -2.21 -9.69 10.41
C PRO A 185 -2.97 -9.74 11.73
N PRO A 186 -2.49 -9.04 12.78
CA PRO A 186 -3.22 -8.96 14.04
C PRO A 186 -4.50 -8.15 13.89
N LEU A 187 -5.43 -8.27 14.86
CA LEU A 187 -6.74 -7.63 14.79
C LEU A 187 -6.67 -6.10 14.70
N GLU A 188 -5.68 -5.48 15.34
CA GLU A 188 -5.46 -4.03 15.26
C GLU A 188 -4.98 -3.55 13.88
N ASN A 189 -4.55 -4.46 13.01
CA ASN A 189 -4.15 -4.17 11.63
C ASN A 189 -5.24 -4.56 10.60
N GLN A 190 -6.49 -4.66 11.05
CA GLN A 190 -7.63 -4.87 10.15
C GLN A 190 -8.25 -3.51 9.78
N LEU A 191 -8.08 -3.09 8.53
CA LEU A 191 -8.62 -1.84 8.01
C LEU A 191 -10.10 -2.01 7.65
N ALA A 192 -10.94 -1.07 8.10
CA ALA A 192 -12.36 -1.02 7.74
C ALA A 192 -12.59 -0.29 6.39
N LEU A 193 -11.61 -0.33 5.48
CA LEU A 193 -11.57 0.29 4.17
C LEU A 193 -11.11 -0.75 3.15
N ALA A 194 -11.42 -0.55 1.87
CA ALA A 194 -10.94 -1.39 0.77
C ALA A 194 -9.68 -0.75 0.18
N VAL A 195 -8.52 -1.38 0.37
CA VAL A 195 -7.25 -0.88 -0.17
C VAL A 195 -7.01 -1.49 -1.55
N ARG A 196 -7.44 -0.80 -2.60
CA ARG A 196 -7.27 -1.23 -3.99
C ARG A 196 -5.95 -0.75 -4.59
N ALA A 197 -4.85 -1.12 -3.94
CA ALA A 197 -3.47 -0.87 -4.35
C ALA A 197 -2.60 -2.10 -4.09
N GLY A 198 -1.48 -2.27 -4.80
CA GLY A 198 -0.57 -3.40 -4.64
C GLY A 198 -1.03 -4.68 -5.37
N GLU A 199 -0.61 -5.83 -4.88
CA GLU A 199 -0.98 -7.14 -5.44
C GLU A 199 -2.45 -7.47 -5.23
N ARG A 200 -3.07 -8.06 -6.26
CA ARG A 200 -4.42 -8.61 -6.24
C ARG A 200 -4.45 -10.05 -6.73
N LEU A 201 -5.55 -10.75 -6.50
CA LEU A 201 -5.77 -12.07 -7.07
C LEU A 201 -5.91 -12.00 -8.59
N PRO A 202 -5.50 -13.03 -9.35
CA PRO A 202 -5.81 -13.14 -10.77
C PRO A 202 -7.33 -13.18 -10.98
N GLY A 203 -7.81 -12.57 -12.06
CA GLY A 203 -9.22 -12.55 -12.42
C GLY A 203 -9.61 -11.32 -13.23
N GLU A 204 -10.84 -11.29 -13.73
CA GLU A 204 -11.45 -10.10 -14.31
C GLU A 204 -12.09 -9.31 -13.16
N TRP A 205 -11.67 -8.06 -13.00
CA TRP A 205 -12.19 -7.14 -12.00
C TRP A 205 -12.61 -5.85 -12.70
N ASP A 206 -13.79 -5.35 -12.35
CA ASP A 206 -14.23 -4.01 -12.77
C ASP A 206 -13.39 -2.99 -11.98
N ASP A 207 -12.49 -2.28 -12.67
CA ASP A 207 -11.64 -1.21 -12.12
C ASP A 207 -12.39 0.13 -12.07
#